data_dc45c2167baae82c0d44c8aef6bc6784
#
_entry.id   dc45c2167baae82c0d44c8aef6bc6784
#
_cell.length_a   1.000
_cell.length_b   1.000
_cell.length_c   1.000
_cell.angle_alpha   90.00
_cell.angle_beta   90.00
_cell.angle_gamma   90.00
#
_symmetry.space_group_name_H-M   'P 1'
#
loop_
_entity.id
_entity.type
_entity.pdbx_description
1 polymer ?
#
loop_
_entity_poly.entity_id
_entity_poly.type
_entity_poly.pdbx_seq_one_letter_code
_entity_poly.pdbx_strand_id
1 'polypeptide(L)'
;MLPRLALACGAALLFTNAVDAAQTAEPNQPADICAALTQIVDASDFRQLPNETAAQLPGVSHTDDCRATPHAYDCHWRAHWQADGVVNDPLEELGADIAACFPRVVHDVNTPVRQHFVVTTGARRVAVTASVQGQNELRLRVTR
;
A
#
# COMPACT_ATOMS: atom_id res chain seq x y z
N MET A 1 42.98 25.32 -65.50
CA MET A 1 43.57 25.01 -64.18
C MET A 1 42.50 25.31 -63.11
N LEU A 2 41.82 24.32 -62.64
CA LEU A 2 40.80 24.47 -61.58
C LEU A 2 41.29 23.72 -60.35
N PRO A 3 41.27 24.30 -59.13
CA PRO A 3 41.54 23.55 -57.89
C PRO A 3 40.28 22.91 -57.39
N ARG A 4 40.41 21.65 -57.00
CA ARG A 4 39.36 20.82 -56.37
C ARG A 4 39.18 21.23 -54.88
N LEU A 5 37.99 21.68 -54.52
CA LEU A 5 37.60 21.79 -53.12
C LEU A 5 37.23 20.40 -52.58
N ALA A 6 37.92 20.01 -51.55
CA ALA A 6 37.56 18.83 -50.75
C ALA A 6 36.59 19.25 -49.65
N LEU A 7 35.38 18.68 -49.67
CA LEU A 7 34.39 18.78 -48.56
C LEU A 7 34.70 17.74 -47.53
N ALA A 8 35.09 18.17 -46.34
CA ALA A 8 35.22 17.31 -45.17
C ALA A 8 33.86 17.23 -44.44
N CYS A 9 33.19 16.05 -44.50
CA CYS A 9 32.02 15.75 -43.67
C CYS A 9 32.50 15.44 -42.25
N GLY A 10 32.24 16.35 -41.31
CA GLY A 10 32.37 16.11 -39.88
C GLY A 10 31.18 15.36 -39.36
N ALA A 11 31.36 14.13 -38.95
CA ALA A 11 30.35 13.36 -38.23
C ALA A 11 30.30 13.81 -36.75
N ALA A 12 29.25 14.52 -36.39
CA ALA A 12 28.96 14.86 -34.98
C ALA A 12 28.36 13.63 -34.28
N LEU A 13 29.12 13.01 -33.40
CA LEU A 13 28.64 11.99 -32.50
C LEU A 13 27.85 12.65 -31.38
N LEU A 14 26.53 12.53 -31.44
CA LEU A 14 25.64 12.89 -30.34
C LEU A 14 25.73 11.79 -29.26
N PHE A 15 26.47 12.05 -28.20
CA PHE A 15 26.40 11.27 -26.97
C PHE A 15 25.08 11.61 -26.26
N THR A 16 24.08 10.77 -26.39
CA THR A 16 22.90 10.78 -25.53
C THR A 16 23.31 10.26 -24.15
N ASN A 17 23.53 11.16 -23.21
CA ASN A 17 23.60 10.81 -21.80
C ASN A 17 22.23 10.32 -21.38
N ALA A 18 22.03 9.01 -21.25
CA ALA A 18 20.93 8.44 -20.50
C ALA A 18 21.15 8.83 -19.02
N VAL A 19 20.45 9.85 -18.58
CA VAL A 19 20.35 10.17 -17.16
C VAL A 19 19.48 9.07 -16.56
N ASP A 20 20.15 8.10 -15.94
CA ASP A 20 19.52 7.12 -15.07
C ASP A 20 18.97 7.91 -13.88
N ALA A 21 17.69 8.29 -13.97
CA ALA A 21 17.00 8.91 -12.87
C ALA A 21 16.82 7.83 -11.80
N ALA A 22 17.81 7.69 -10.92
CA ALA A 22 17.64 7.03 -9.67
C ALA A 22 16.46 7.74 -8.96
N GLN A 23 15.31 7.10 -8.93
CA GLN A 23 14.16 7.54 -8.15
C GLN A 23 14.57 7.43 -6.67
N THR A 24 15.11 8.52 -6.15
CA THR A 24 15.19 8.73 -4.71
C THR A 24 13.76 8.78 -4.23
N ALA A 25 13.33 7.74 -3.53
CA ALA A 25 12.04 7.73 -2.83
C ALA A 25 11.98 8.97 -1.93
N GLU A 26 11.08 9.89 -2.25
CA GLU A 26 10.83 11.06 -1.42
C GLU A 26 10.30 10.57 -0.06
N PRO A 27 10.83 11.09 1.07
CA PRO A 27 10.43 10.65 2.41
C PRO A 27 8.99 11.00 2.80
N ASN A 28 8.19 11.55 1.88
CA ASN A 28 6.78 11.94 2.06
C ASN A 28 5.82 11.29 1.06
N GLN A 29 6.21 10.20 0.41
CA GLN A 29 5.24 9.46 -0.39
C GLN A 29 4.22 8.83 0.56
N PRO A 30 2.91 9.08 0.38
CA PRO A 30 1.90 8.40 1.19
C PRO A 30 2.15 6.90 1.07
N ALA A 31 2.10 6.22 2.24
CA ALA A 31 2.28 4.77 2.29
C ALA A 31 1.39 4.13 1.22
N ASP A 32 1.96 3.27 0.38
CA ASP A 32 1.19 2.56 -0.62
C ASP A 32 0.41 1.42 0.04
N ILE A 33 -0.73 1.78 0.62
CA ILE A 33 -1.59 0.85 1.33
C ILE A 33 -2.00 -0.33 0.45
N CYS A 34 -2.18 -0.13 -0.85
CA CYS A 34 -2.54 -1.20 -1.76
C CYS A 34 -1.40 -2.22 -1.93
N ALA A 35 -0.15 -1.77 -1.95
CA ALA A 35 1.00 -2.66 -1.98
C ALA A 35 1.07 -3.51 -0.70
N ALA A 36 0.90 -2.88 0.48
CA ALA A 36 0.88 -3.59 1.76
C ALA A 36 -0.27 -4.60 1.83
N LEU A 37 -1.49 -4.17 1.52
CA LEU A 37 -2.66 -5.05 1.56
C LEU A 37 -2.55 -6.23 0.59
N THR A 38 -2.01 -6.00 -0.61
CA THR A 38 -1.77 -7.05 -1.60
C THR A 38 -0.75 -8.07 -1.08
N GLN A 39 0.37 -7.61 -0.52
CA GLN A 39 1.36 -8.50 0.09
C GLN A 39 0.76 -9.35 1.21
N ILE A 40 -0.06 -8.74 2.08
CA ILE A 40 -0.71 -9.45 3.19
C ILE A 40 -1.71 -10.48 2.64
N VAL A 41 -2.58 -10.09 1.73
CA VAL A 41 -3.63 -10.97 1.19
C VAL A 41 -3.03 -12.15 0.39
N ASP A 42 -1.94 -11.92 -0.34
CA ASP A 42 -1.29 -12.93 -1.16
C ASP A 42 -0.32 -13.83 -0.39
N ALA A 43 0.09 -13.43 0.81
CA ALA A 43 1.03 -14.22 1.62
C ALA A 43 0.52 -15.65 1.83
N SER A 44 1.37 -16.65 1.71
CA SER A 44 1.03 -18.05 2.01
C SER A 44 1.14 -18.39 3.50
N ASP A 45 1.97 -17.66 4.23
CA ASP A 45 2.11 -17.69 5.69
C ASP A 45 2.41 -16.25 6.14
N PHE A 46 1.56 -15.69 6.97
CA PHE A 46 1.73 -14.31 7.43
C PHE A 46 3.01 -14.05 8.21
N ARG A 47 3.59 -15.07 8.84
CA ARG A 47 4.87 -14.95 9.56
C ARG A 47 6.07 -14.69 8.65
N GLN A 48 5.91 -14.92 7.33
CA GLN A 48 6.94 -14.68 6.32
C GLN A 48 6.87 -13.29 5.71
N LEU A 49 5.88 -12.48 6.13
CA LEU A 49 5.78 -11.09 5.67
C LEU A 49 6.99 -10.27 6.16
N PRO A 50 7.57 -9.44 5.28
CA PRO A 50 8.59 -8.49 5.69
C PRO A 50 8.09 -7.52 6.76
N ASN A 51 8.95 -7.10 7.69
CA ASN A 51 8.60 -6.12 8.71
C ASN A 51 8.15 -4.78 8.10
N GLU A 52 8.70 -4.43 6.94
CA GLU A 52 8.37 -3.21 6.20
C GLU A 52 6.92 -3.19 5.70
N THR A 53 6.28 -4.36 5.57
CA THR A 53 4.86 -4.43 5.18
C THR A 53 3.96 -3.71 6.19
N ALA A 54 4.22 -3.87 7.50
CA ALA A 54 3.49 -3.17 8.55
C ALA A 54 3.68 -1.65 8.45
N ALA A 55 4.90 -1.20 8.17
CA ALA A 55 5.22 0.23 8.07
C ALA A 55 4.53 0.95 6.88
N GLN A 56 3.99 0.21 5.92
CA GLN A 56 3.24 0.75 4.79
C GLN A 56 1.73 0.90 5.09
N LEU A 57 1.27 0.39 6.23
CA LEU A 57 -0.12 0.60 6.65
C LEU A 57 -0.28 1.99 7.28
N PRO A 58 -1.34 2.74 6.93
CA PRO A 58 -1.56 4.07 7.46
C PRO A 58 -1.77 4.03 8.97
N GLY A 59 -1.00 4.83 9.69
CA GLY A 59 -1.11 4.95 11.15
C GLY A 59 -0.34 3.91 11.96
N VAL A 60 0.23 2.88 11.35
CA VAL A 60 1.14 1.95 12.02
C VAL A 60 2.49 2.65 12.20
N SER A 61 2.87 2.87 13.46
CA SER A 61 4.10 3.59 13.79
C SER A 61 5.26 2.66 14.17
N HIS A 62 4.92 1.45 14.63
CA HIS A 62 5.89 0.45 15.08
C HIS A 62 5.54 -0.92 14.53
N THR A 63 6.56 -1.73 14.24
CA THR A 63 6.36 -3.11 13.78
C THR A 63 5.68 -3.98 14.83
N ASP A 64 5.81 -3.64 16.12
CA ASP A 64 5.16 -4.33 17.24
C ASP A 64 3.65 -4.11 17.30
N ASP A 65 3.12 -3.13 16.55
CA ASP A 65 1.69 -2.90 16.42
C ASP A 65 1.00 -4.02 15.61
N CYS A 66 1.78 -4.85 14.91
CA CYS A 66 1.28 -5.97 14.11
C CYS A 66 1.78 -7.31 14.65
N ARG A 67 0.89 -8.31 14.62
CA ARG A 67 1.20 -9.69 14.97
C ARG A 67 0.82 -10.64 13.84
N ALA A 68 1.73 -11.53 13.51
CA ALA A 68 1.52 -12.54 12.48
C ALA A 68 1.50 -13.95 13.09
N THR A 69 0.50 -14.72 12.69
CA THR A 69 0.42 -16.18 12.89
C THR A 69 0.36 -16.84 11.50
N PRO A 70 0.38 -18.18 11.38
CA PRO A 70 0.21 -18.80 10.07
C PRO A 70 -1.11 -18.43 9.37
N HIS A 71 -2.17 -18.15 10.14
CA HIS A 71 -3.54 -17.99 9.64
C HIS A 71 -4.13 -16.61 9.86
N ALA A 72 -3.45 -15.72 10.58
CA ALA A 72 -3.94 -14.38 10.86
C ALA A 72 -2.79 -13.36 10.89
N TYR A 73 -3.07 -12.19 10.33
CA TYR A 73 -2.27 -10.99 10.46
C TYR A 73 -3.13 -9.93 11.13
N ASP A 74 -2.66 -9.35 12.22
CA ASP A 74 -3.46 -8.52 13.12
C ASP A 74 -2.65 -7.28 13.51
N CYS A 75 -3.11 -6.10 13.09
CA CYS A 75 -2.48 -4.82 13.37
C CYS A 75 -3.41 -3.93 14.17
N HIS A 76 -2.84 -3.17 15.10
CA HIS A 76 -3.53 -2.18 15.92
C HIS A 76 -2.77 -0.87 15.88
N TRP A 77 -3.47 0.25 15.75
CA TRP A 77 -2.87 1.57 15.84
C TRP A 77 -3.88 2.61 16.35
N ARG A 78 -3.37 3.69 16.91
CA ARG A 78 -4.21 4.81 17.29
C ARG A 78 -4.63 5.61 16.08
N ALA A 79 -5.93 5.82 15.92
CA ALA A 79 -6.49 6.74 14.97
C ALA A 79 -6.80 8.07 15.65
N HIS A 80 -6.36 9.17 15.05
CA HIS A 80 -6.73 10.50 15.51
C HIS A 80 -7.98 10.94 14.78
N TRP A 81 -9.08 11.11 15.53
CA TRP A 81 -10.28 11.77 15.06
C TRP A 81 -10.00 13.27 15.05
N GLN A 82 -10.23 13.95 13.95
CA GLN A 82 -10.10 15.39 13.93
C GLN A 82 -11.26 16.03 14.71
N ALA A 83 -10.96 17.06 15.52
CA ALA A 83 -11.90 17.60 16.51
C ALA A 83 -13.01 18.47 15.92
N ASP A 84 -13.02 18.72 14.62
CA ASP A 84 -13.93 19.65 13.94
C ASP A 84 -15.22 19.01 13.38
N GLY A 85 -15.42 17.70 13.57
CA GLY A 85 -16.62 16.98 13.17
C GLY A 85 -16.86 16.89 11.66
N VAL A 86 -15.98 17.42 10.83
CA VAL A 86 -15.97 17.25 9.37
C VAL A 86 -14.89 16.23 9.03
N VAL A 87 -15.19 14.97 9.28
CA VAL A 87 -14.12 14.01 9.41
C VAL A 87 -14.32 12.88 8.44
N ASN A 88 -13.27 12.62 7.74
CA ASN A 88 -13.04 11.28 7.24
C ASN A 88 -12.91 10.36 8.46
N ASP A 89 -13.95 9.63 8.77
CA ASP A 89 -13.88 8.55 9.75
C ASP A 89 -12.72 7.63 9.33
N PRO A 90 -11.66 7.49 10.14
CA PRO A 90 -10.51 6.67 9.77
C PRO A 90 -10.88 5.22 9.44
N LEU A 91 -11.98 4.71 9.97
CA LEU A 91 -12.50 3.39 9.62
C LEU A 91 -13.11 3.40 8.21
N GLU A 92 -13.84 4.44 7.84
CA GLU A 92 -14.43 4.57 6.50
C GLU A 92 -13.34 4.75 5.44
N GLU A 93 -12.32 5.56 5.75
CA GLU A 93 -11.17 5.75 4.87
C GLU A 93 -10.43 4.43 4.64
N LEU A 94 -10.11 3.70 5.70
CA LEU A 94 -9.48 2.38 5.60
C LEU A 94 -10.35 1.39 4.81
N GLY A 95 -11.66 1.43 5.02
CA GLY A 95 -12.62 0.59 4.27
C GLY A 95 -12.67 0.94 2.78
N ALA A 96 -12.63 2.22 2.45
CA ALA A 96 -12.59 2.69 1.06
C ALA A 96 -11.27 2.25 0.37
N ASP A 97 -10.15 2.35 1.07
CA ASP A 97 -8.85 1.88 0.58
C ASP A 97 -8.87 0.36 0.32
N ILE A 98 -9.38 -0.44 1.26
CA ILE A 98 -9.50 -1.89 1.08
C ILE A 98 -10.34 -2.20 -0.16
N ALA A 99 -11.49 -1.53 -0.31
CA ALA A 99 -12.36 -1.73 -1.46
C ALA A 99 -11.70 -1.33 -2.78
N ALA A 100 -10.91 -0.26 -2.79
CA ALA A 100 -10.24 0.24 -3.98
C ALA A 100 -9.04 -0.62 -4.42
N CYS A 101 -8.35 -1.26 -3.46
CA CYS A 101 -7.14 -2.02 -3.75
C CYS A 101 -7.40 -3.37 -4.43
N PHE A 102 -8.62 -3.92 -4.36
CA PHE A 102 -8.89 -5.25 -4.87
C PHE A 102 -10.00 -5.29 -5.92
N PRO A 103 -9.75 -5.84 -7.11
CA PRO A 103 -10.77 -5.90 -8.17
C PRO A 103 -11.88 -6.91 -7.88
N ARG A 104 -11.64 -7.87 -6.98
CA ARG A 104 -12.59 -8.90 -6.56
C ARG A 104 -12.73 -8.90 -5.05
N VAL A 105 -13.51 -7.96 -4.56
CA VAL A 105 -13.81 -7.79 -3.14
C VAL A 105 -15.33 -7.73 -2.93
N VAL A 106 -15.80 -8.38 -1.89
CA VAL A 106 -17.18 -8.28 -1.40
C VAL A 106 -17.15 -7.61 -0.05
N HIS A 107 -17.82 -6.49 0.08
CA HIS A 107 -18.00 -5.75 1.33
C HIS A 107 -19.34 -6.21 1.93
N ASP A 108 -19.30 -7.17 2.85
CA ASP A 108 -20.50 -7.83 3.39
C ASP A 108 -20.94 -7.30 4.76
N VAL A 109 -20.07 -6.58 5.48
CA VAL A 109 -20.43 -5.86 6.71
C VAL A 109 -19.92 -4.43 6.62
N ASN A 110 -20.84 -3.48 6.77
CA ASN A 110 -20.53 -2.05 6.82
C ASN A 110 -21.32 -1.41 7.97
N THR A 111 -20.66 -1.21 9.09
CA THR A 111 -21.20 -0.54 10.28
C THR A 111 -20.23 0.56 10.74
N PRO A 112 -20.68 1.52 11.56
CA PRO A 112 -19.80 2.60 12.07
C PRO A 112 -18.60 2.12 12.90
N VAL A 113 -18.59 0.86 13.33
CA VAL A 113 -17.53 0.32 14.21
C VAL A 113 -16.81 -0.88 13.59
N ARG A 114 -17.33 -1.41 12.47
CA ARG A 114 -16.75 -2.59 11.82
C ARG A 114 -17.10 -2.64 10.34
N GLN A 115 -16.09 -2.92 9.54
CA GLN A 115 -16.22 -3.26 8.14
C GLN A 115 -15.55 -4.60 7.88
N HIS A 116 -16.19 -5.45 7.08
CA HIS A 116 -15.68 -6.76 6.74
C HIS A 116 -15.74 -6.97 5.23
N PHE A 117 -14.65 -7.49 4.70
CA PHE A 117 -14.46 -7.72 3.28
C PHE A 117 -14.01 -9.15 3.04
N VAL A 118 -14.48 -9.74 1.97
CA VAL A 118 -13.97 -10.99 1.44
C VAL A 118 -13.26 -10.71 0.13
N VAL A 119 -11.94 -10.82 0.14
CA VAL A 119 -11.09 -10.65 -1.04
C VAL A 119 -10.85 -12.00 -1.69
N THR A 120 -11.04 -12.08 -3.02
CA THR A 120 -10.72 -13.28 -3.79
C THR A 120 -9.42 -13.05 -4.57
N THR A 121 -8.40 -13.85 -4.25
CA THR A 121 -7.11 -13.85 -4.93
C THR A 121 -6.82 -15.26 -5.47
N GLY A 122 -6.76 -15.39 -6.80
CA GLY A 122 -6.69 -16.72 -7.43
C GLY A 122 -7.88 -17.60 -7.02
N ALA A 123 -7.60 -18.76 -6.45
CA ALA A 123 -8.61 -19.71 -5.93
C ALA A 123 -8.89 -19.52 -4.42
N ARG A 124 -8.25 -18.55 -3.75
CA ARG A 124 -8.36 -18.35 -2.31
C ARG A 124 -9.33 -17.22 -1.99
N ARG A 125 -9.96 -17.35 -0.82
CA ARG A 125 -10.76 -16.30 -0.20
C ARG A 125 -10.09 -15.90 1.10
N VAL A 126 -9.88 -14.60 1.29
CA VAL A 126 -9.22 -14.03 2.45
C VAL A 126 -10.18 -13.01 3.07
N ALA A 127 -10.41 -13.12 4.36
CA ALA A 127 -11.24 -12.17 5.09
C ALA A 127 -10.37 -11.01 5.60
N VAL A 128 -10.80 -9.78 5.32
CA VAL A 128 -10.17 -8.55 5.80
C VAL A 128 -11.19 -7.83 6.64
N THR A 129 -10.88 -7.59 7.91
CA THR A 129 -11.75 -6.89 8.85
C THR A 129 -11.07 -5.65 9.38
N ALA A 130 -11.68 -4.50 9.18
CA ALA A 130 -11.33 -3.26 9.85
C ALA A 130 -12.35 -2.97 10.96
N SER A 131 -11.90 -2.56 12.13
CA SER A 131 -12.79 -2.28 13.26
C SER A 131 -12.22 -1.23 14.21
N VAL A 132 -13.12 -0.51 14.88
CA VAL A 132 -12.78 0.39 15.98
C VAL A 132 -12.72 -0.43 17.26
N GLN A 133 -11.66 -0.22 18.04
CA GLN A 133 -11.47 -0.80 19.36
C GLN A 133 -11.44 0.33 20.39
N GLY A 134 -12.31 0.28 21.38
CA GLY A 134 -12.42 1.36 22.37
C GLY A 134 -12.82 2.69 21.75
N GLN A 135 -12.12 3.78 22.09
CA GLN A 135 -12.48 5.15 21.68
C GLN A 135 -11.67 5.66 20.48
N ASN A 136 -10.45 5.18 20.29
CA ASN A 136 -9.51 5.77 19.31
C ASN A 136 -8.49 4.78 18.75
N GLU A 137 -8.76 3.50 18.81
CA GLU A 137 -7.89 2.47 18.24
C GLU A 137 -8.57 1.82 17.04
N LEU A 138 -7.85 1.70 15.94
CA LEU A 138 -8.21 0.90 14.78
C LEU A 138 -7.51 -0.45 14.85
N ARG A 139 -8.21 -1.45 14.37
CA ARG A 139 -7.69 -2.80 14.16
C ARG A 139 -7.93 -3.23 12.73
N LEU A 140 -6.88 -3.67 12.07
CA LEU A 140 -6.95 -4.39 10.80
C LEU A 140 -6.60 -5.86 11.05
N ARG A 141 -7.51 -6.75 10.72
CA ARG A 141 -7.28 -8.19 10.84
C ARG A 141 -7.52 -8.89 9.51
N VAL A 142 -6.54 -9.64 9.05
CA VAL A 142 -6.61 -10.47 7.85
C VAL A 142 -6.53 -11.93 8.25
N THR A 143 -7.47 -12.75 7.77
CA THR A 143 -7.55 -14.20 8.10
C THR A 143 -7.87 -15.03 6.87
N ARG A 144 -7.49 -16.31 6.96
CA ARG A 144 -7.76 -17.36 5.96
C ARG A 144 -8.55 -18.48 6.57
#